data_6e31b6f897127a9802ad09b11f76e4bf
#
_entry.id   6e31b6f897127a9802ad09b11f76e4bf
#
_cell.length_a   1.000
_cell.length_b   1.000
_cell.length_c   1.000
_cell.angle_alpha   90.00
_cell.angle_beta   90.00
_cell.angle_gamma   90.00
#
_symmetry.space_group_name_H-M   'P 1'
#
loop_
_entity.id
_entity.type
_entity.pdbx_description
1 polymer ?
#
loop_
_entity_poly.entity_id
_entity_poly.type
_entity_poly.pdbx_seq_one_letter_code
_entity_poly.pdbx_strand_id
1 'polypeptide(L)'
;QCLVGSEMCIRDSLMPYITQVAVGKLKELGVFGNDYDTHDGTGVRDYIHVVDLALGHVKAIEKLNDNPGIAIYNLGTGNGYSVLDIVKNFEAATGIHIPYVIKARRPGDIATCYCDAGKAERELHRKAERDLKTMCADSWRWQKNNPNGYDD
;
A
#
# COMPACT_ATOMS: atom_id res chain seq x y z
N GLN A 1 -10.19 4.65 -6.49
CA GLN A 1 -10.22 6.07 -6.80
C GLN A 1 -9.39 6.85 -5.78
N CYS A 2 -8.07 6.78 -5.90
CA CYS A 2 -7.20 7.80 -5.31
C CYS A 2 -7.25 9.02 -6.23
N LEU A 3 -8.34 9.76 -6.18
CA LEU A 3 -8.44 11.04 -6.83
C LEU A 3 -8.02 12.13 -5.85
N VAL A 4 -6.80 12.65 -6.11
CA VAL A 4 -6.46 14.05 -5.93
C VAL A 4 -6.97 14.69 -4.63
N GLY A 5 -6.28 14.38 -3.61
CA GLY A 5 -6.27 15.12 -2.36
C GLY A 5 -5.04 14.62 -1.62
N SER A 6 -3.91 15.26 -1.83
CA SER A 6 -2.60 14.85 -1.31
C SER A 6 -2.61 14.57 0.20
N GLU A 7 -3.50 15.18 0.96
CA GLU A 7 -3.61 14.94 2.40
C GLU A 7 -4.35 13.65 2.75
N MET A 8 -5.35 13.22 1.98
CA MET A 8 -6.13 12.00 2.28
C MET A 8 -5.34 10.74 1.97
N CYS A 9 -4.61 10.69 0.86
CA CYS A 9 -3.78 9.51 0.50
C CYS A 9 -2.57 9.33 1.43
N ILE A 10 -1.97 10.38 1.95
CA ILE A 10 -0.79 10.32 2.82
C ILE A 10 -1.19 9.98 4.27
N ARG A 11 -2.30 10.53 4.76
CA ARG A 11 -2.73 10.33 6.15
C ARG A 11 -3.50 9.05 6.40
N ASP A 12 -4.19 8.50 5.38
CA ASP A 12 -5.06 7.33 5.53
C ASP A 12 -4.46 6.04 4.97
N SER A 13 -3.21 6.08 4.50
CA SER A 13 -2.52 4.89 4.03
C SER A 13 -2.11 3.99 5.20
N LEU A 14 -2.43 2.69 5.12
CA LEU A 14 -2.21 1.72 6.20
C LEU A 14 -0.76 1.66 6.68
N MET A 15 0.22 1.61 5.77
CA MET A 15 1.63 1.45 6.12
C MET A 15 2.19 2.59 6.98
N PRO A 16 1.92 3.89 6.71
CA PRO A 16 2.31 4.98 7.59
C PRO A 16 1.72 4.89 9.00
N TYR A 17 0.49 4.38 9.16
CA TYR A 17 -0.08 4.14 10.49
C TYR A 17 0.65 3.03 11.23
N ILE A 18 0.93 1.91 10.56
CA ILE A 18 1.69 0.80 11.14
C ILE A 18 3.07 1.27 11.60
N THR A 19 3.78 2.02 10.77
CA THR A 19 5.12 2.51 11.12
C THR A 19 5.09 3.54 12.27
N GLN A 20 4.06 4.38 12.36
CA GLN A 20 3.87 5.29 13.49
C GLN A 20 3.55 4.56 14.80
N VAL A 21 2.81 3.46 14.75
CA VAL A 21 2.63 2.57 15.92
C VAL A 21 3.96 1.93 16.29
N ALA A 22 4.71 1.43 15.32
CA ALA A 22 6.00 0.78 15.55
C ALA A 22 7.05 1.69 16.21
N VAL A 23 7.07 2.99 15.90
CA VAL A 23 7.97 3.97 16.57
C VAL A 23 7.37 4.57 17.86
N GLY A 24 6.17 4.12 18.28
CA GLY A 24 5.52 4.58 19.50
C GLY A 24 4.82 5.94 19.43
N LYS A 25 4.66 6.52 18.23
CA LYS A 25 3.89 7.77 18.04
C LYS A 25 2.39 7.57 18.20
N LEU A 26 1.89 6.40 17.85
CA LEU A 26 0.51 5.99 18.04
C LEU A 26 0.46 4.78 18.96
N LYS A 27 -0.56 4.72 19.80
CA LYS A 27 -0.74 3.64 20.78
C LYS A 27 -1.09 2.32 20.12
N GLU A 28 -1.94 2.36 19.10
CA GLU A 28 -2.52 1.18 18.44
C GLU A 28 -2.99 1.50 17.03
N LEU A 29 -3.09 0.49 16.18
CA LEU A 29 -3.64 0.58 14.85
C LEU A 29 -5.16 0.40 14.89
N GLY A 30 -5.92 1.26 14.23
CA GLY A 30 -7.36 1.05 13.99
C GLY A 30 -7.58 0.19 12.75
N VAL A 31 -8.21 -0.98 12.92
CA VAL A 31 -8.63 -1.87 11.83
C VAL A 31 -10.14 -1.69 11.62
N PHE A 32 -10.55 -1.20 10.45
CA PHE A 32 -11.94 -0.85 10.17
C PHE A 32 -12.71 -2.02 9.56
N GLY A 33 -13.54 -2.65 10.37
CA GLY A 33 -14.32 -3.86 10.04
C GLY A 33 -13.50 -5.14 10.18
N ASN A 34 -14.18 -6.19 10.65
CA ASN A 34 -13.67 -7.56 10.75
C ASN A 34 -14.72 -8.59 10.31
N ASP A 35 -15.72 -8.12 9.58
CA ASP A 35 -16.90 -8.87 9.16
C ASP A 35 -17.10 -8.80 7.63
N TYR A 36 -16.03 -8.43 6.86
CA TYR A 36 -16.04 -8.51 5.41
C TYR A 36 -15.98 -9.98 4.95
N ASP A 37 -16.55 -10.24 3.77
CA ASP A 37 -16.41 -11.55 3.09
C ASP A 37 -15.00 -11.71 2.52
N THR A 38 -14.05 -11.98 3.42
CA THR A 38 -12.62 -12.19 3.16
C THR A 38 -12.10 -13.26 4.12
N HIS A 39 -10.90 -13.78 3.88
CA HIS A 39 -10.35 -14.91 4.65
C HIS A 39 -10.17 -14.63 6.16
N ASP A 40 -10.02 -13.37 6.56
CA ASP A 40 -9.83 -12.96 7.96
C ASP A 40 -10.83 -11.87 8.40
N GLY A 41 -11.80 -11.56 7.57
CA GLY A 41 -12.85 -10.57 7.84
C GLY A 41 -12.41 -9.12 7.62
N THR A 42 -11.14 -8.84 7.31
CA THR A 42 -10.65 -7.47 7.07
C THR A 42 -10.57 -7.15 5.59
N GLY A 43 -10.57 -5.86 5.23
CA GLY A 43 -10.56 -5.43 3.84
C GLY A 43 -9.28 -5.84 3.10
N VAL A 44 -9.43 -6.33 1.86
CA VAL A 44 -8.33 -6.77 0.99
C VAL A 44 -8.03 -5.71 -0.05
N ARG A 45 -6.74 -5.35 -0.20
CA ARG A 45 -6.25 -4.35 -1.17
C ARG A 45 -4.99 -4.83 -1.86
N ASP A 46 -4.69 -4.22 -3.02
CA ASP A 46 -3.41 -4.38 -3.70
C ASP A 46 -2.41 -3.35 -3.14
N TYR A 47 -1.32 -3.84 -2.61
CA TYR A 47 -0.24 -3.01 -2.09
C TYR A 47 0.96 -3.11 -3.02
N ILE A 48 1.41 -1.99 -3.56
CA ILE A 48 2.57 -1.90 -4.44
C ILE A 48 3.71 -1.17 -3.74
N HIS A 49 4.93 -1.66 -3.91
CA HIS A 49 6.12 -0.99 -3.39
C HIS A 49 6.34 0.35 -4.09
N VAL A 50 6.68 1.40 -3.33
CA VAL A 50 6.85 2.77 -3.86
C VAL A 50 7.85 2.84 -5.02
N VAL A 51 8.93 2.05 -4.99
CA VAL A 51 9.90 1.99 -6.08
C VAL A 51 9.31 1.35 -7.34
N ASP A 52 8.48 0.30 -7.20
CA ASP A 52 7.81 -0.32 -8.35
C ASP A 52 6.76 0.62 -8.95
N LEU A 53 6.06 1.37 -8.11
CA LEU A 53 5.15 2.42 -8.56
C LEU A 53 5.90 3.52 -9.30
N ALA A 54 7.02 4.01 -8.76
CA ALA A 54 7.86 5.03 -9.42
C ALA A 54 8.40 4.57 -10.77
N LEU A 55 8.89 3.33 -10.85
CA LEU A 55 9.36 2.74 -12.11
C LEU A 55 8.23 2.58 -13.14
N GLY A 56 7.00 2.27 -12.68
CA GLY A 56 5.82 2.28 -13.53
C GLY A 56 5.54 3.66 -14.14
N HIS A 57 5.69 4.73 -13.34
CA HIS A 57 5.56 6.11 -13.85
C HIS A 57 6.65 6.46 -14.86
N VAL A 58 7.91 6.07 -14.62
CA VAL A 58 9.01 6.28 -15.59
C VAL A 58 8.69 5.61 -16.93
N LYS A 59 8.20 4.36 -16.89
CA LYS A 59 7.82 3.65 -18.12
C LYS A 59 6.61 4.28 -18.83
N ALA A 60 5.65 4.82 -18.07
CA ALA A 60 4.54 5.57 -18.65
C ALA A 60 5.01 6.86 -19.34
N ILE A 61 6.01 7.56 -18.79
CA ILE A 61 6.63 8.73 -19.43
C ILE A 61 7.36 8.33 -20.73
N GLU A 62 8.13 7.23 -20.70
CA GLU A 62 8.77 6.71 -21.92
C GLU A 62 7.75 6.41 -23.03
N LYS A 63 6.56 5.90 -22.65
CA LYS A 63 5.46 5.60 -23.59
C LYS A 63 4.90 6.84 -24.29
N LEU A 64 5.05 8.04 -23.75
CA LEU A 64 4.62 9.27 -24.40
C LEU A 64 5.34 9.51 -25.74
N ASN A 65 6.57 8.99 -25.92
CA ASN A 65 7.31 9.09 -27.17
C ASN A 65 6.59 8.41 -28.35
N ASP A 66 5.71 7.43 -28.06
CA ASP A 66 4.91 6.73 -29.06
C ASP A 66 3.64 7.53 -29.45
N ASN A 67 3.42 8.74 -28.86
CA ASN A 67 2.25 9.57 -29.04
C ASN A 67 0.90 8.81 -28.89
N PRO A 68 0.67 8.12 -27.75
CA PRO A 68 -0.46 7.19 -27.59
C PRO A 68 -1.82 7.86 -27.46
N GLY A 69 -1.90 9.21 -27.44
CA GLY A 69 -3.09 9.95 -27.05
C GLY A 69 -3.38 9.76 -25.56
N ILE A 70 -4.63 9.42 -25.23
CA ILE A 70 -5.01 9.08 -23.85
C ILE A 70 -4.81 7.59 -23.63
N ALA A 71 -3.92 7.22 -22.70
CA ALA A 71 -3.69 5.85 -22.29
C ALA A 71 -3.86 5.71 -20.76
N ILE A 72 -4.60 4.70 -20.34
CA ILE A 72 -4.89 4.41 -18.92
C ILE A 72 -4.23 3.08 -18.56
N TYR A 73 -3.47 3.07 -17.46
CA TYR A 73 -2.79 1.89 -16.93
C TYR A 73 -3.08 1.74 -15.43
N ASN A 74 -3.36 0.50 -15.02
CA ASN A 74 -3.34 0.14 -13.61
C ASN A 74 -1.93 -0.30 -13.23
N LEU A 75 -1.40 0.22 -12.12
CA LEU A 75 -0.13 -0.20 -11.54
C LEU A 75 -0.40 -0.87 -10.19
N GLY A 76 -0.03 -2.13 -10.08
CA GLY A 76 -0.22 -2.94 -8.89
C GLY A 76 0.50 -4.27 -9.03
N THR A 77 0.33 -5.13 -8.03
CA THR A 77 0.92 -6.48 -8.02
C THR A 77 -0.02 -7.53 -8.60
N GLY A 78 -1.33 -7.22 -8.67
CA GLY A 78 -2.39 -8.18 -8.97
C GLY A 78 -2.69 -9.15 -7.81
N ASN A 79 -2.08 -8.94 -6.64
CA ASN A 79 -2.29 -9.74 -5.44
C ASN A 79 -3.01 -8.92 -4.38
N GLY A 80 -4.06 -9.50 -3.78
CA GLY A 80 -4.77 -8.88 -2.67
C GLY A 80 -4.21 -9.34 -1.33
N TYR A 81 -3.94 -8.40 -0.43
CA TYR A 81 -3.59 -8.68 0.96
C TYR A 81 -4.59 -8.01 1.89
N SER A 82 -4.97 -8.70 2.95
CA SER A 82 -5.83 -8.14 3.99
C SER A 82 -5.06 -7.18 4.91
N VAL A 83 -5.80 -6.39 5.69
CA VAL A 83 -5.16 -5.51 6.70
C VAL A 83 -4.35 -6.33 7.69
N LEU A 84 -4.87 -7.48 8.17
CA LEU A 84 -4.15 -8.33 9.10
C LEU A 84 -2.98 -9.08 8.46
N ASP A 85 -3.02 -9.38 7.14
CA ASP A 85 -1.85 -9.89 6.42
C ASP A 85 -0.70 -8.88 6.45
N ILE A 86 -1.00 -7.59 6.23
CA ILE A 86 0.01 -6.53 6.31
C ILE A 86 0.62 -6.44 7.70
N VAL A 87 -0.21 -6.46 8.74
CA VAL A 87 0.26 -6.42 10.15
C VAL A 87 1.18 -7.61 10.43
N LYS A 88 0.76 -8.83 10.11
CA LYS A 88 1.55 -10.05 10.33
C LYS A 88 2.88 -10.03 9.56
N ASN A 89 2.86 -9.59 8.30
CA ASN A 89 4.09 -9.49 7.50
C ASN A 89 5.02 -8.40 8.03
N PHE A 90 4.49 -7.29 8.52
CA PHE A 90 5.30 -6.25 9.15
C PHE A 90 5.96 -6.76 10.43
N GLU A 91 5.20 -7.42 11.32
CA GLU A 91 5.73 -8.03 12.53
C GLU A 91 6.82 -9.08 12.21
N ALA A 92 6.58 -9.94 11.21
CA ALA A 92 7.54 -10.94 10.78
C ALA A 92 8.83 -10.34 10.19
N ALA A 93 8.71 -9.22 9.46
CA ALA A 93 9.86 -8.57 8.82
C ALA A 93 10.69 -7.73 9.79
N THR A 94 10.07 -7.20 10.86
CA THR A 94 10.70 -6.21 11.77
C THR A 94 10.96 -6.74 13.18
N GLY A 95 10.24 -7.78 13.60
CA GLY A 95 10.23 -8.27 14.98
C GLY A 95 9.47 -7.39 15.96
N ILE A 96 8.73 -6.37 15.46
CA ILE A 96 7.99 -5.40 16.29
C ILE A 96 6.52 -5.77 16.30
N HIS A 97 5.96 -5.94 17.49
CA HIS A 97 4.53 -6.18 17.66
C HIS A 97 3.71 -4.91 17.42
N ILE A 98 2.63 -5.02 16.64
CA ILE A 98 1.71 -3.94 16.29
C ILE A 98 0.37 -4.16 16.97
N PRO A 99 0.11 -3.52 18.12
CA PRO A 99 -1.19 -3.59 18.76
C PRO A 99 -2.26 -2.94 17.85
N TYR A 100 -3.42 -3.58 17.77
CA TYR A 100 -4.54 -3.05 16.98
C TYR A 100 -5.87 -3.23 17.69
N VAL A 101 -6.85 -2.41 17.28
CA VAL A 101 -8.23 -2.46 17.75
C VAL A 101 -9.18 -2.50 16.54
N ILE A 102 -10.18 -3.37 16.62
CA ILE A 102 -11.23 -3.42 15.60
C ILE A 102 -12.19 -2.25 15.81
N LYS A 103 -12.45 -1.52 14.73
CA LYS A 103 -13.40 -0.41 14.67
C LYS A 103 -14.54 -0.72 13.70
N ALA A 104 -15.64 0.01 13.79
CA ALA A 104 -16.74 -0.11 12.85
C ALA A 104 -16.25 0.15 11.39
N ARG A 105 -16.88 -0.49 10.41
CA ARG A 105 -16.62 -0.23 8.98
C ARG A 105 -16.74 1.25 8.65
N ARG A 106 -15.89 1.73 7.77
CA ARG A 106 -16.04 3.07 7.20
C ARG A 106 -17.10 3.02 6.09
N PRO A 107 -17.95 4.05 5.96
CA PRO A 107 -18.88 4.14 4.84
C PRO A 107 -18.15 4.11 3.50
N GLY A 108 -18.60 3.26 2.58
CA GLY A 108 -18.02 3.13 1.23
C GLY A 108 -16.86 2.15 1.11
N ASP A 109 -16.34 1.58 2.21
CA ASP A 109 -15.33 0.52 2.13
C ASP A 109 -15.93 -0.78 1.57
N ILE A 110 -15.23 -1.38 0.61
CA ILE A 110 -15.57 -2.68 -0.02
C ILE A 110 -14.66 -3.79 0.50
N ALA A 111 -15.16 -5.03 0.48
CA ALA A 111 -14.43 -6.19 0.99
C ALA A 111 -13.09 -6.39 0.27
N THR A 112 -13.09 -6.40 -1.06
CA THR A 112 -11.91 -6.74 -1.87
C THR A 112 -11.76 -5.77 -3.03
N CYS A 113 -10.54 -5.25 -3.21
CA CYS A 113 -10.16 -4.44 -4.36
C CYS A 113 -8.67 -4.61 -4.65
N TYR A 114 -8.36 -5.18 -5.80
CA TYR A 114 -6.99 -5.25 -6.35
C TYR A 114 -7.05 -5.10 -7.86
N CYS A 115 -5.92 -4.76 -8.48
CA CYS A 115 -5.91 -4.38 -9.88
C CYS A 115 -5.59 -5.55 -10.82
N ASP A 116 -6.03 -5.43 -12.08
CA ASP A 116 -5.43 -6.14 -13.21
C ASP A 116 -4.36 -5.21 -13.84
N ALA A 117 -3.10 -5.55 -13.62
CA ALA A 117 -1.95 -4.84 -14.16
C ALA A 117 -1.51 -5.36 -15.56
N GLY A 118 -2.22 -6.32 -16.15
CA GLY A 118 -1.80 -7.01 -17.38
C GLY A 118 -1.61 -6.08 -18.58
N LYS A 119 -2.38 -5.00 -18.68
CA LYS A 119 -2.14 -3.99 -19.73
C LYS A 119 -0.81 -3.27 -19.55
N ALA A 120 -0.50 -2.84 -18.34
CA ALA A 120 0.78 -2.17 -18.04
C ALA A 120 1.96 -3.11 -18.28
N GLU A 121 1.83 -4.39 -17.91
CA GLU A 121 2.85 -5.41 -18.14
C GLU A 121 3.15 -5.59 -19.63
N ARG A 122 2.11 -5.67 -20.48
CA ARG A 122 2.27 -5.84 -21.94
C ARG A 122 2.79 -4.58 -22.65
N GLU A 123 2.28 -3.40 -22.30
CA GLU A 123 2.51 -2.17 -23.05
C GLU A 123 3.62 -1.30 -22.49
N LEU A 124 3.86 -1.34 -21.19
CA LEU A 124 4.95 -0.62 -20.52
C LEU A 124 6.14 -1.54 -20.21
N HIS A 125 6.03 -2.85 -20.50
CA HIS A 125 7.04 -3.86 -20.18
C HIS A 125 7.50 -3.79 -18.72
N ARG A 126 6.53 -3.56 -17.81
CA ARG A 126 6.82 -3.37 -16.38
C ARG A 126 5.84 -4.14 -15.51
N LYS A 127 6.42 -4.94 -14.62
CA LYS A 127 5.73 -5.68 -13.54
C LYS A 127 6.27 -5.25 -12.18
N ALA A 128 5.43 -5.25 -11.16
CA ALA A 128 5.87 -5.09 -9.77
C ALA A 128 6.66 -6.35 -9.35
N GLU A 129 7.86 -6.14 -8.80
CA GLU A 129 8.81 -7.22 -8.48
C GLU A 129 9.03 -7.39 -6.98
N ARG A 130 8.78 -6.33 -6.20
CA ARG A 130 9.03 -6.33 -4.76
C ARG A 130 7.84 -6.91 -4.03
N ASP A 131 8.12 -7.87 -3.16
CA ASP A 131 7.12 -8.55 -2.35
C ASP A 131 6.70 -7.72 -1.12
N LEU A 132 5.67 -8.20 -0.43
CA LEU A 132 5.14 -7.56 0.77
C LEU A 132 6.17 -7.48 1.91
N LYS A 133 7.03 -8.51 2.05
CA LYS A 133 8.07 -8.53 3.06
C LYS A 133 9.09 -7.40 2.85
N THR A 134 9.53 -7.21 1.62
CA THR A 134 10.42 -6.12 1.22
C THR A 134 9.76 -4.76 1.47
N MET A 135 8.47 -4.61 1.13
CA MET A 135 7.69 -3.41 1.40
C MET A 135 7.69 -3.03 2.89
N CYS A 136 7.41 -4.01 3.76
CA CYS A 136 7.38 -3.81 5.21
C CYS A 136 8.77 -3.43 5.75
N ALA A 137 9.81 -4.15 5.33
CA ALA A 137 11.19 -3.92 5.78
C ALA A 137 11.70 -2.53 5.36
N ASP A 138 11.45 -2.12 4.11
CA ASP A 138 11.90 -0.83 3.59
C ASP A 138 11.13 0.34 4.23
N SER A 139 9.81 0.18 4.45
CA SER A 139 9.00 1.17 5.16
C SER A 139 9.48 1.37 6.60
N TRP A 140 9.79 0.26 7.29
CA TRP A 140 10.34 0.31 8.64
C TRP A 140 11.71 0.97 8.67
N ARG A 141 12.62 0.59 7.76
CA ARG A 141 13.95 1.17 7.66
C ARG A 141 13.88 2.68 7.48
N TRP A 142 12.99 3.16 6.60
CA TRP A 142 12.79 4.59 6.40
C TRP A 142 12.28 5.28 7.67
N GLN A 143 11.19 4.77 8.26
CA GLN A 143 10.59 5.38 9.46
C GLN A 143 11.54 5.39 10.66
N LYS A 144 12.32 4.33 10.85
CA LYS A 144 13.32 4.24 11.92
C LYS A 144 14.42 5.30 11.77
N ASN A 145 14.85 5.56 10.54
CA ASN A 145 15.90 6.54 10.25
C ASN A 145 15.36 7.99 10.19
N ASN A 146 14.06 8.16 9.98
CA ASN A 146 13.39 9.44 9.86
C ASN A 146 12.16 9.48 10.77
N PRO A 147 12.33 9.44 12.11
CA PRO A 147 11.20 9.32 13.03
C PRO A 147 10.25 10.51 12.95
N ASN A 148 10.75 11.68 12.61
CA ASN A 148 9.98 12.92 12.48
C ASN A 148 9.68 13.32 11.02
N GLY A 149 10.03 12.50 10.06
CA GLY A 149 9.97 12.83 8.64
C GLY A 149 11.30 13.39 8.13
N TYR A 150 11.26 14.19 7.07
CA TYR A 150 12.41 14.99 6.66
C TYR A 150 12.51 16.19 7.60
N ASP A 151 13.71 16.49 8.07
CA ASP A 151 14.02 17.77 8.71
C ASP A 151 14.01 18.83 7.59
N ASP A 152 13.24 19.92 7.79
CA ASP A 152 13.22 21.09 6.91
C ASP A 152 14.54 21.88 6.99
#